data_9ce7909d73295011f944661c1860ffba
#
_entry.id   9ce7909d73295011f944661c1860ffba
#
_cell.length_a   1.000
_cell.length_b   1.000
_cell.length_c   1.000
_cell.angle_alpha   90.00
_cell.angle_beta   90.00
_cell.angle_gamma   90.00
#
_symmetry.space_group_name_H-M   'P 1'
#
loop_
_entity.id
_entity.type
_entity.pdbx_description
1 polymer ?
#
loop_
_entity_poly.entity_id
_entity_poly.type
_entity_poly.pdbx_seq_one_letter_code
_entity_poly.pdbx_strand_id
1 'polypeptide(L)'
;MSRDTFVAVDPRWYASNLGGVILTGVLAALSRRRLLRWIFWGAVALHVSEAAYSHKAARDAGFTESAPKWALQTLAVGFPSLIALRTARDDAALAASGDEFGPER
;
A
#
# COMPACT_ATOMS: atom_id res chain seq x y z
N MET A 1 -14.28 -17.73 -9.10
CA MET A 1 -14.67 -16.83 -7.99
C MET A 1 -13.44 -16.09 -7.49
N SER A 2 -13.44 -14.78 -7.58
CA SER A 2 -12.29 -14.02 -7.12
C SER A 2 -12.26 -14.00 -5.59
N ARG A 3 -11.07 -14.19 -5.03
CA ARG A 3 -10.89 -14.10 -3.58
C ARG A 3 -10.42 -12.69 -3.28
N ASP A 4 -11.39 -11.81 -3.09
CA ASP A 4 -11.07 -10.42 -2.80
C ASP A 4 -10.49 -10.32 -1.40
N THR A 5 -9.20 -10.02 -1.35
CA THR A 5 -8.45 -10.01 -0.10
C THR A 5 -7.94 -8.62 0.21
N PHE A 6 -8.10 -8.21 1.46
CA PHE A 6 -7.48 -7.01 1.98
C PHE A 6 -6.80 -7.34 3.30
N VAL A 7 -5.53 -6.99 3.41
CA VAL A 7 -4.75 -7.18 4.63
C VAL A 7 -4.33 -5.81 5.16
N ALA A 8 -4.82 -5.47 6.35
CA ALA A 8 -4.46 -4.22 6.99
C ALA A 8 -3.03 -4.32 7.54
N VAL A 9 -2.24 -3.26 7.33
CA VAL A 9 -0.89 -3.20 7.90
C VAL A 9 -0.97 -2.88 9.39
N ASP A 10 0.12 -3.17 10.11
CA ASP A 10 0.25 -2.84 11.53
C ASP A 10 0.02 -1.33 11.72
N PRO A 11 -0.81 -0.93 12.71
CA PRO A 11 -1.06 0.50 12.97
C PRO A 11 0.20 1.35 13.19
N ARG A 12 1.31 0.73 13.61
CA ARG A 12 2.57 1.45 13.78
C ARG A 12 3.06 2.07 12.48
N TRP A 13 2.76 1.45 11.33
CA TRP A 13 3.12 2.00 10.04
C TRP A 13 2.36 3.29 9.74
N TYR A 14 1.10 3.38 10.17
CA TYR A 14 0.35 4.63 10.06
C TYR A 14 1.00 5.71 10.90
N ALA A 15 1.36 5.39 12.13
CA ALA A 15 1.99 6.36 13.02
C ALA A 15 3.34 6.85 12.46
N SER A 16 4.18 5.93 11.96
CA SER A 16 5.51 6.32 11.49
C SER A 16 5.48 6.96 10.12
N ASN A 17 4.79 6.37 9.16
CA ASN A 17 4.84 6.86 7.78
C ASN A 17 3.89 8.03 7.54
N LEU A 18 2.63 7.89 7.90
CA LEU A 18 1.68 8.98 7.76
C LEU A 18 2.04 10.13 8.70
N GLY A 19 2.37 9.80 9.95
CA GLY A 19 2.81 10.80 10.92
C GLY A 19 4.07 11.53 10.46
N GLY A 20 5.01 10.80 9.87
CA GLY A 20 6.23 11.38 9.30
C GLY A 20 5.96 12.36 8.17
N VAL A 21 5.05 12.01 7.26
CA VAL A 21 4.67 12.91 6.16
C VAL A 21 3.99 14.17 6.70
N ILE A 22 3.05 14.00 7.63
CA ILE A 22 2.35 15.13 8.25
C ILE A 22 3.34 16.06 8.97
N LEU A 23 4.24 15.48 9.77
CA LEU A 23 5.24 16.25 10.50
C LEU A 23 6.15 17.01 9.53
N THR A 24 6.62 16.35 8.48
CA THR A 24 7.46 17.00 7.46
C THR A 24 6.72 18.15 6.79
N GLY A 25 5.43 17.98 6.51
CA GLY A 25 4.60 19.03 5.94
C GLY A 25 4.45 20.23 6.87
N VAL A 26 4.24 19.98 8.15
CA VAL A 26 4.15 21.06 9.16
C VAL A 26 5.48 21.80 9.26
N LEU A 27 6.59 21.08 9.35
CA LEU A 27 7.92 21.69 9.42
C LEU A 27 8.23 22.48 8.14
N ALA A 28 7.86 21.97 6.97
CA ALA A 28 8.05 22.67 5.71
C ALA A 28 7.28 24.00 5.67
N ALA A 29 6.04 23.97 6.17
CA ALA A 29 5.18 25.16 6.20
C ALA A 29 5.71 26.20 7.17
N LEU A 30 6.14 25.77 8.38
CA LEU A 30 6.59 26.67 9.44
C LEU A 30 7.99 27.22 9.19
N SER A 31 8.92 26.40 8.68
CA SER A 31 10.32 26.81 8.52
C SER A 31 10.60 27.54 7.21
N ARG A 32 9.71 27.42 6.23
CA ARG A 32 9.85 28.02 4.90
C ARG A 32 11.12 27.56 4.17
N ARG A 33 11.71 26.45 4.58
CA ARG A 33 12.90 25.93 3.92
C ARG A 33 12.52 25.20 2.64
N ARG A 34 13.15 25.56 1.54
CA ARG A 34 12.89 24.98 0.24
C ARG A 34 13.13 23.48 0.26
N LEU A 35 14.22 23.03 0.91
CA LEU A 35 14.54 21.60 0.99
C LEU A 35 13.44 20.80 1.64
N LEU A 36 12.85 21.30 2.76
CA LEU A 36 11.77 20.60 3.44
C LEU A 36 10.51 20.52 2.57
N ARG A 37 10.23 21.55 1.78
CA ARG A 37 9.10 21.50 0.83
C ARG A 37 9.32 20.45 -0.23
N TRP A 38 10.55 20.37 -0.76
CA TRP A 38 10.86 19.35 -1.76
C TRP A 38 10.74 17.95 -1.19
N ILE A 39 11.23 17.72 0.04
CA ILE A 39 11.08 16.43 0.72
C ILE A 39 9.61 16.08 0.91
N PHE A 40 8.82 17.03 1.39
CA PHE A 40 7.40 16.80 1.62
C PHE A 40 6.66 16.44 0.33
N TRP A 41 6.81 17.25 -0.71
CA TRP A 41 6.11 16.99 -1.97
C TRP A 41 6.63 15.76 -2.68
N GLY A 42 7.91 15.44 -2.52
CA GLY A 42 8.49 14.18 -3.00
C GLY A 42 7.85 12.98 -2.32
N ALA A 43 7.67 13.06 -1.00
CA ALA A 43 6.99 12.00 -0.25
C ALA A 43 5.53 11.86 -0.68
N VAL A 44 4.83 12.97 -0.86
CA VAL A 44 3.44 12.95 -1.33
C VAL A 44 3.36 12.31 -2.73
N ALA A 45 4.24 12.72 -3.64
CA ALA A 45 4.26 12.17 -4.99
C ALA A 45 4.53 10.67 -4.98
N LEU A 46 5.45 10.23 -4.12
CA LEU A 46 5.78 8.81 -4.00
C LEU A 46 4.58 8.03 -3.48
N HIS A 47 3.92 8.50 -2.41
CA HIS A 47 2.75 7.83 -1.87
C HIS A 47 1.60 7.75 -2.88
N VAL A 48 1.37 8.82 -3.63
CA VAL A 48 0.33 8.84 -4.67
C VAL A 48 0.67 7.83 -5.77
N SER A 49 1.92 7.78 -6.21
CA SER A 49 2.36 6.84 -7.25
C SER A 49 2.22 5.40 -6.76
N GLU A 50 2.61 5.14 -5.52
CA GLU A 50 2.48 3.82 -4.92
C GLU A 50 1.01 3.43 -4.76
N ALA A 51 0.14 4.38 -4.40
CA ALA A 51 -1.30 4.13 -4.29
C ALA A 51 -1.90 3.75 -5.63
N ALA A 52 -1.54 4.46 -6.70
CA ALA A 52 -2.01 4.14 -8.04
C ALA A 52 -1.53 2.75 -8.49
N TYR A 53 -0.28 2.43 -8.22
CA TYR A 53 0.27 1.11 -8.51
C TYR A 53 -0.46 0.03 -7.71
N SER A 54 -0.69 0.28 -6.41
CA SER A 54 -1.38 -0.64 -5.52
C SER A 54 -2.79 -0.95 -6.01
N HIS A 55 -3.52 0.07 -6.45
CA HIS A 55 -4.86 -0.11 -7.00
C HIS A 55 -4.84 -1.04 -8.21
N LYS A 56 -3.93 -0.77 -9.15
CA LYS A 56 -3.81 -1.59 -10.34
C LYS A 56 -3.38 -3.02 -9.99
N ALA A 57 -2.38 -3.17 -9.13
CA ALA A 57 -1.86 -4.47 -8.73
C ALA A 57 -2.93 -5.30 -8.01
N ALA A 58 -3.74 -4.68 -7.16
CA ALA A 58 -4.83 -5.38 -6.49
C ALA A 58 -5.88 -5.85 -7.49
N ARG A 59 -6.23 -5.02 -8.46
CA ARG A 59 -7.18 -5.41 -9.49
C ARG A 59 -6.63 -6.55 -10.35
N ASP A 60 -5.36 -6.46 -10.73
CA ASP A 60 -4.72 -7.51 -11.53
C ASP A 60 -4.65 -8.84 -10.79
N ALA A 61 -4.58 -8.80 -9.45
CA ALA A 61 -4.57 -9.99 -8.62
C ALA A 61 -5.98 -10.56 -8.37
N GLY A 62 -7.03 -9.90 -8.86
CA GLY A 62 -8.40 -10.32 -8.66
C GLY A 62 -9.08 -9.68 -7.45
N PHE A 63 -8.40 -8.77 -6.76
CA PHE A 63 -8.94 -8.09 -5.58
C PHE A 63 -9.68 -6.81 -6.00
N THR A 64 -10.68 -6.96 -6.85
CA THR A 64 -11.34 -5.80 -7.47
C THR A 64 -12.14 -4.97 -6.48
N GLU A 65 -12.82 -5.61 -5.52
CA GLU A 65 -13.61 -4.88 -4.54
C GLU A 65 -12.73 -4.18 -3.50
N SER A 66 -11.61 -4.79 -3.12
CA SER A 66 -10.71 -4.19 -2.13
C SER A 66 -9.64 -3.29 -2.74
N ALA A 67 -9.56 -3.19 -4.06
CA ALA A 67 -8.56 -2.36 -4.72
C ALA A 67 -8.54 -0.91 -4.19
N PRO A 68 -9.70 -0.23 -3.99
CA PRO A 68 -9.67 1.11 -3.39
C PRO A 68 -9.12 1.13 -1.97
N LYS A 69 -9.38 0.09 -1.17
CA LYS A 69 -8.83 -0.02 0.19
C LYS A 69 -7.32 -0.15 0.14
N TRP A 70 -6.80 -0.97 -0.78
CA TRP A 70 -5.37 -1.09 -0.98
C TRP A 70 -4.74 0.25 -1.38
N ALA A 71 -5.39 0.98 -2.27
CA ALA A 71 -4.91 2.29 -2.68
C ALA A 71 -4.88 3.28 -1.52
N LEU A 72 -5.95 3.33 -0.70
CA LEU A 72 -6.00 4.23 0.44
C LEU A 72 -4.96 3.87 1.48
N GLN A 73 -4.80 2.59 1.79
CA GLN A 73 -3.79 2.14 2.74
C GLN A 73 -2.38 2.50 2.25
N THR A 74 -2.11 2.27 0.96
CA THR A 74 -0.82 2.59 0.37
C THR A 74 -0.57 4.09 0.35
N LEU A 75 -1.61 4.88 0.09
CA LEU A 75 -1.48 6.34 0.14
C LEU A 75 -1.06 6.80 1.53
N ALA A 76 -1.63 6.19 2.58
CA ALA A 76 -1.33 6.57 3.96
C ALA A 76 0.03 6.07 4.43
N VAL A 77 0.36 4.81 4.16
CA VAL A 77 1.55 4.19 4.77
C VAL A 77 2.68 3.90 3.77
N GLY A 78 2.42 3.94 2.47
CA GLY A 78 3.44 3.73 1.46
C GLY A 78 3.80 2.25 1.28
N PHE A 79 5.09 1.96 1.18
CA PHE A 79 5.58 0.64 0.76
C PHE A 79 5.17 -0.54 1.65
N PRO A 80 4.95 -0.40 2.98
CA PRO A 80 4.50 -1.54 3.78
C PRO A 80 3.18 -2.14 3.26
N SER A 81 2.28 -1.29 2.75
CA SER A 81 1.04 -1.76 2.13
C SER A 81 1.33 -2.55 0.85
N LEU A 82 2.32 -2.13 0.05
CA LEU A 82 2.71 -2.86 -1.16
C LEU A 82 3.28 -4.23 -0.83
N ILE A 83 4.05 -4.34 0.25
CA ILE A 83 4.58 -5.63 0.71
C ILE A 83 3.43 -6.54 1.12
N ALA A 84 2.46 -6.02 1.88
CA ALA A 84 1.28 -6.79 2.29
C ALA A 84 0.46 -7.24 1.08
N LEU A 85 0.30 -6.37 0.08
CA LEU A 85 -0.42 -6.70 -1.15
C LEU A 85 0.30 -7.81 -1.92
N ARG A 86 1.61 -7.71 -2.04
CA ARG A 86 2.41 -8.73 -2.72
C ARG A 86 2.26 -10.08 -2.04
N THR A 87 2.34 -10.10 -0.72
CA THR A 87 2.17 -11.32 0.06
C THR A 87 0.79 -11.91 -0.13
N ALA A 88 -0.26 -11.08 -0.08
CA ALA A 88 -1.63 -11.55 -0.28
C ALA A 88 -1.81 -12.12 -1.69
N ARG A 89 -1.22 -11.48 -2.70
CA ARG A 89 -1.26 -11.96 -4.08
C ARG A 89 -0.57 -13.31 -4.22
N ASP A 90 0.60 -13.45 -3.62
CA ASP A 90 1.36 -14.69 -3.70
C ASP A 90 0.64 -15.82 -2.97
N ASP A 91 0.04 -15.53 -1.81
CA ASP A 91 -0.74 -16.51 -1.06
C ASP A 91 -1.98 -16.97 -1.86
N ALA A 92 -2.65 -16.04 -2.54
CA ALA A 92 -3.79 -16.37 -3.37
C ALA A 92 -3.37 -17.27 -4.55
N ALA A 93 -2.24 -17.00 -5.15
CA ALA A 93 -1.71 -17.81 -6.25
C ALA A 93 -1.34 -19.21 -5.77
N LEU A 94 -0.75 -19.33 -4.58
CA LEU A 94 -0.42 -20.62 -4.00
C LEU A 94 -1.67 -21.42 -3.67
N ALA A 95 -2.69 -20.78 -3.13
CA ALA A 95 -3.96 -21.44 -2.82
C ALA A 95 -4.63 -21.98 -4.10
N ALA A 96 -4.63 -21.19 -5.17
CA ALA A 96 -5.18 -21.63 -6.46
C ALA A 96 -4.39 -22.80 -7.03
N SER A 97 -3.07 -22.75 -6.93
CA SER A 97 -2.18 -23.84 -7.39
C SER A 97 -2.40 -25.11 -6.57
N GLY A 98 -2.54 -24.98 -5.25
CA GLY A 98 -2.81 -26.11 -4.38
C GLY A 98 -4.14 -26.78 -4.69
N ASP A 99 -5.17 -25.98 -4.92
CA ASP A 99 -6.49 -26.49 -5.30
C ASP A 99 -6.42 -27.24 -6.63
N GLU A 100 -5.63 -26.72 -7.58
CA GLU A 100 -5.48 -27.33 -8.89
C GLU A 100 -4.85 -28.71 -8.83
N PHE A 101 -3.84 -28.87 -7.95
CA PHE A 101 -3.14 -30.14 -7.84
C PHE A 101 -3.80 -31.14 -6.91
N GLY A 102 -4.84 -30.75 -6.21
CA GLY A 102 -5.65 -31.65 -5.40
C GLY A 102 -5.13 -31.86 -3.99
N PRO A 103 -5.90 -32.65 -3.21
CA PRO A 103 -5.64 -32.77 -1.77
C PRO A 103 -4.57 -33.77 -1.35
N GLU A 104 -4.03 -34.54 -2.25
CA GLU A 104 -3.05 -35.56 -1.84
C GLU A 104 -1.67 -34.97 -1.60
N ARG A 105 -1.59 -33.71 -1.54
CA ARG A 105 -0.34 -33.05 -1.20
C ARG A 105 -0.10 -32.93 0.27
#